data_6e57bac5d76840c38f7978d0bf95fae4
#
_entry.id   6e57bac5d76840c38f7978d0bf95fae4
#
_cell.length_a   1.000
_cell.length_b   1.000
_cell.length_c   1.000
_cell.angle_alpha   90.00
_cell.angle_beta   90.00
_cell.angle_gamma   90.00
#
_symmetry.space_group_name_H-M   'P 1'
#
loop_
_entity.id
_entity.type
_entity.pdbx_description
1 polymer ?
#
loop_
_entity_poly.entity_id
_entity_poly.type
_entity_poly.pdbx_seq_one_letter_code
_entity_poly.pdbx_strand_id
1 'polypeptide(L)'
;PALATTLSGSGFPENWRNLWHQLAPGSEKVLDELPWYQDFDVPLPTGIAAAVVDEVTEQLRSFWKRVDVRLLRLQAVALFPPQFNEQVEQYGGKGELLTRQTLDLVRRQVSMLEGEPILIQCDKHGGRNYYGPALQEAFPEYLVEVRRESRAQSVYRWGPPEQRTEIRFTAKGDSF
;
A
#
# COMPACT_ATOMS: atom_id res chain seq x y z
N PRO A 1 5.22 -12.02 -5.32
CA PRO A 1 6.38 -12.18 -6.23
C PRO A 1 6.01 -11.89 -7.68
N ALA A 2 5.02 -12.60 -8.27
CA ALA A 2 4.58 -12.37 -9.66
C ALA A 2 4.18 -10.91 -9.94
N LEU A 3 3.53 -10.24 -8.98
CA LEU A 3 3.15 -8.83 -9.09
C LEU A 3 4.37 -7.90 -9.17
N ALA A 4 5.41 -8.14 -8.37
CA ALA A 4 6.63 -7.35 -8.40
C ALA A 4 7.34 -7.45 -9.76
N THR A 5 7.41 -8.65 -10.33
CA THR A 5 7.95 -8.88 -11.69
C THR A 5 7.20 -8.11 -12.76
N THR A 6 5.88 -8.02 -12.63
CA THR A 6 5.03 -7.33 -13.61
C THR A 6 5.22 -5.81 -13.57
N LEU A 7 5.55 -5.25 -12.40
CA LEU A 7 5.72 -3.80 -12.23
C LEU A 7 7.06 -3.26 -12.74
N SER A 8 8.14 -3.99 -12.47
CA SER A 8 9.49 -3.42 -12.66
C SER A 8 9.95 -3.44 -14.11
N GLY A 9 9.33 -4.21 -14.99
CA GLY A 9 9.87 -4.47 -16.34
C GLY A 9 11.27 -5.10 -16.35
N SER A 10 11.89 -5.20 -15.16
CA SER A 10 13.28 -5.61 -14.92
C SER A 10 13.43 -7.09 -14.52
N GLY A 11 12.33 -7.85 -14.51
CA GLY A 11 12.33 -9.23 -14.06
C GLY A 11 11.99 -9.42 -12.59
N PHE A 12 12.01 -10.67 -12.16
CA PHE A 12 11.78 -11.04 -10.76
C PHE A 12 12.98 -10.62 -9.89
N PRO A 13 12.77 -10.06 -8.68
CA PRO A 13 13.89 -9.71 -7.81
C PRO A 13 14.69 -10.96 -7.43
N GLU A 14 16.00 -10.92 -7.65
CA GLU A 14 16.90 -12.07 -7.45
C GLU A 14 17.05 -12.46 -5.99
N ASN A 15 16.86 -11.50 -5.07
CA ASN A 15 17.02 -11.70 -3.65
C ASN A 15 16.06 -10.86 -2.81
N TRP A 16 16.05 -11.11 -1.51
CA TRP A 16 15.16 -10.46 -0.55
C TRP A 16 15.43 -8.95 -0.46
N ARG A 17 16.68 -8.51 -0.48
CA ARG A 17 17.03 -7.08 -0.44
C ARG A 17 16.56 -6.34 -1.69
N ASN A 18 16.71 -6.92 -2.86
CA ASN A 18 16.21 -6.36 -4.11
C ASN A 18 14.68 -6.23 -4.10
N LEU A 19 13.96 -7.19 -3.49
CA LEU A 19 12.51 -7.11 -3.33
C LEU A 19 12.11 -5.90 -2.47
N TRP A 20 12.78 -5.69 -1.33
CA TRP A 20 12.51 -4.55 -0.47
C TRP A 20 12.89 -3.22 -1.11
N HIS A 21 14.00 -3.16 -1.82
CA HIS A 21 14.37 -1.98 -2.59
C HIS A 21 13.28 -1.55 -3.58
N GLN A 22 12.63 -2.52 -4.24
CA GLN A 22 11.54 -2.24 -5.18
C GLN A 22 10.23 -1.84 -4.49
N LEU A 23 9.87 -2.51 -3.40
CA LEU A 23 8.57 -2.31 -2.73
C LEU A 23 8.57 -1.14 -1.76
N ALA A 24 9.64 -0.96 -1.01
CA ALA A 24 9.80 0.05 0.04
C ALA A 24 11.15 0.76 -0.09
N PRO A 25 11.33 1.60 -1.13
CA PRO A 25 12.58 2.36 -1.32
C PRO A 25 12.95 3.16 -0.07
N GLY A 26 14.22 3.09 0.33
CA GLY A 26 14.74 3.74 1.54
C GLY A 26 14.72 2.87 2.80
N SER A 27 14.19 1.63 2.73
CA SER A 27 14.28 0.68 3.84
C SER A 27 15.69 0.09 4.01
N GLU A 28 16.53 0.12 2.98
CA GLU A 28 17.87 -0.48 2.96
C GLU A 28 18.75 0.07 4.08
N LYS A 29 18.74 1.38 4.25
CA LYS A 29 19.53 2.04 5.30
C LYS A 29 19.19 1.50 6.70
N VAL A 30 17.92 1.33 6.97
CA VAL A 30 17.46 0.81 8.27
C VAL A 30 17.79 -0.69 8.40
N LEU A 31 17.69 -1.45 7.30
CA LEU A 31 18.08 -2.86 7.29
C LEU A 31 19.58 -3.04 7.62
N ASP A 32 20.43 -2.15 7.14
CA ASP A 32 21.87 -2.18 7.42
C ASP A 32 22.22 -1.76 8.86
N GLU A 33 21.40 -0.91 9.48
CA GLU A 33 21.57 -0.47 10.86
C GLU A 33 21.08 -1.50 11.90
N LEU A 34 20.22 -2.43 11.51
CA LEU A 34 19.63 -3.41 12.43
C LEU A 34 20.45 -4.71 12.45
N PRO A 35 21.01 -5.13 13.62
CA PRO A 35 21.94 -6.24 13.69
C PRO A 35 21.42 -7.57 13.13
N TRP A 36 20.12 -7.83 13.23
CA TRP A 36 19.49 -9.06 12.71
C TRP A 36 19.21 -9.06 11.21
N TYR A 37 19.39 -7.92 10.51
CA TYR A 37 19.27 -7.82 9.07
C TYR A 37 20.58 -7.45 8.37
N GLN A 38 21.60 -7.08 9.10
CA GLN A 38 22.86 -6.50 8.59
C GLN A 38 23.49 -7.35 7.48
N ASP A 39 23.59 -8.66 7.67
CA ASP A 39 24.15 -9.59 6.69
C ASP A 39 23.07 -10.55 6.12
N PHE A 40 21.79 -10.22 6.37
CA PHE A 40 20.71 -11.06 5.90
C PHE A 40 20.36 -10.72 4.46
N ASP A 41 20.49 -11.72 3.60
CA ASP A 41 19.94 -11.72 2.25
C ASP A 41 19.75 -13.18 1.81
N VAL A 42 18.66 -13.45 1.12
CA VAL A 42 18.35 -14.79 0.63
C VAL A 42 17.91 -14.72 -0.83
N PRO A 43 18.30 -15.69 -1.66
CA PRO A 43 17.81 -15.78 -3.03
C PRO A 43 16.29 -15.94 -3.08
N LEU A 44 15.66 -15.33 -4.05
CA LEU A 44 14.23 -15.47 -4.32
C LEU A 44 14.02 -16.19 -5.67
N PRO A 45 12.92 -16.94 -5.81
CA PRO A 45 11.92 -17.26 -4.77
C PRO A 45 12.41 -18.31 -3.77
N THR A 46 11.92 -18.22 -2.52
CA THR A 46 12.10 -19.26 -1.50
C THR A 46 10.93 -20.23 -1.56
N GLY A 47 11.17 -21.54 -1.50
CA GLY A 47 10.11 -22.55 -1.38
C GLY A 47 9.27 -22.82 -2.63
N ILE A 48 9.57 -22.16 -3.76
CA ILE A 48 8.92 -22.41 -5.05
C ILE A 48 9.96 -22.28 -6.18
N ALA A 49 9.84 -23.07 -7.24
CA ALA A 49 10.75 -22.98 -8.38
C ALA A 49 10.52 -21.68 -9.17
N ALA A 50 11.58 -21.03 -9.66
CA ALA A 50 11.50 -19.81 -10.45
C ALA A 50 10.59 -19.98 -11.69
N ALA A 51 10.66 -21.12 -12.36
CA ALA A 51 9.80 -21.41 -13.50
C ALA A 51 8.30 -21.32 -13.20
N VAL A 52 7.87 -21.67 -11.99
CA VAL A 52 6.46 -21.53 -11.57
C VAL A 52 6.09 -20.04 -11.42
N VAL A 53 7.01 -19.23 -10.92
CA VAL A 53 6.80 -17.77 -10.82
C VAL A 53 6.67 -17.16 -12.20
N ASP A 54 7.52 -17.57 -13.15
CA ASP A 54 7.48 -17.10 -14.53
C ASP A 54 6.17 -17.48 -15.21
N GLU A 55 5.73 -18.74 -15.07
CA GLU A 55 4.45 -19.21 -15.60
C GLU A 55 3.27 -18.40 -15.05
N VAL A 56 3.17 -18.24 -13.73
CA VAL A 56 2.10 -17.44 -13.09
C VAL A 56 2.16 -15.99 -13.53
N THR A 57 3.35 -15.43 -13.72
CA THR A 57 3.53 -14.07 -14.21
C THR A 57 2.98 -13.90 -15.63
N GLU A 58 3.27 -14.82 -16.53
CA GLU A 58 2.74 -14.78 -17.90
C GLU A 58 1.21 -14.99 -17.96
N GLN A 59 0.69 -15.91 -17.14
CA GLN A 59 -0.76 -16.10 -17.01
C GLN A 59 -1.45 -14.80 -16.53
N LEU A 60 -0.88 -14.14 -15.52
CA LEU A 60 -1.41 -12.90 -14.95
C LEU A 60 -1.36 -11.75 -15.97
N ARG A 61 -0.24 -11.58 -16.69
CA ARG A 61 -0.10 -10.58 -17.76
C ARG A 61 -1.14 -10.80 -18.87
N SER A 62 -1.29 -12.04 -19.30
CA SER A 62 -2.26 -12.42 -20.33
C SER A 62 -3.70 -12.17 -19.89
N PHE A 63 -4.02 -12.48 -18.63
CA PHE A 63 -5.32 -12.20 -18.06
C PHE A 63 -5.60 -10.69 -18.00
N TRP A 64 -4.68 -9.89 -17.47
CA TRP A 64 -4.85 -8.42 -17.36
C TRP A 64 -5.03 -7.76 -18.73
N LYS A 65 -4.25 -8.21 -19.73
CA LYS A 65 -4.41 -7.72 -21.10
C LYS A 65 -5.80 -8.03 -21.66
N ARG A 66 -6.35 -9.21 -21.37
CA ARG A 66 -7.68 -9.62 -21.84
C ARG A 66 -8.82 -8.83 -21.21
N VAL A 67 -8.67 -8.41 -19.94
CA VAL A 67 -9.70 -7.66 -19.20
C VAL A 67 -9.42 -6.15 -19.16
N ASP A 68 -8.43 -5.69 -19.93
CA ASP A 68 -7.97 -4.29 -19.97
C ASP A 68 -7.67 -3.69 -18.60
N VAL A 69 -7.01 -4.49 -17.74
CA VAL A 69 -6.53 -4.06 -16.43
C VAL A 69 -5.03 -3.90 -16.45
N ARG A 70 -4.52 -2.86 -15.82
CA ARG A 70 -3.08 -2.62 -15.68
C ARG A 70 -2.74 -2.38 -14.22
N LEU A 71 -1.72 -3.07 -13.72
CA LEU A 71 -1.10 -2.74 -12.45
C LEU A 71 -0.11 -1.60 -12.67
N LEU A 72 -0.43 -0.41 -12.17
CA LEU A 72 0.40 0.77 -12.34
C LEU A 72 1.55 0.81 -11.35
N ARG A 73 1.30 0.42 -10.09
CA ARG A 73 2.29 0.48 -9.02
C ARG A 73 1.96 -0.49 -7.88
N LEU A 74 2.99 -1.02 -7.27
CA LEU A 74 2.93 -1.71 -5.99
C LEU A 74 3.96 -1.05 -5.05
N GLN A 75 3.53 -0.68 -3.85
CA GLN A 75 4.39 -0.03 -2.86
C GLN A 75 4.05 -0.54 -1.46
N ALA A 76 5.06 -0.65 -0.61
CA ALA A 76 4.93 -0.96 0.79
C ALA A 76 5.63 0.11 1.65
N VAL A 77 5.25 0.19 2.91
CA VAL A 77 5.96 0.92 3.95
C VAL A 77 6.42 -0.09 5.00
N ALA A 78 7.72 -0.16 5.24
CA ALA A 78 8.30 -0.99 6.28
C ALA A 78 8.52 -0.13 7.53
N LEU A 79 7.89 -0.50 8.63
CA LEU A 79 8.11 0.11 9.95
C LEU A 79 8.90 -0.85 10.81
N PHE A 80 10.14 -0.52 11.10
CA PHE A 80 11.01 -1.30 11.96
C PHE A 80 10.78 -1.00 13.44
N PRO A 81 11.09 -1.93 14.38
CA PRO A 81 10.74 -1.79 15.78
C PRO A 81 11.13 -0.47 16.43
N PRO A 82 12.34 0.10 16.23
CA PRO A 82 12.69 1.39 16.82
C PRO A 82 11.77 2.51 16.33
N GLN A 83 11.59 2.63 15.02
CA GLN A 83 10.73 3.64 14.40
C GLN A 83 9.26 3.45 14.77
N PHE A 84 8.81 2.19 14.84
CA PHE A 84 7.45 1.87 15.24
C PHE A 84 7.16 2.34 16.67
N ASN A 85 8.05 2.06 17.61
CA ASN A 85 7.88 2.46 19.01
C ASN A 85 7.86 3.99 19.16
N GLU A 86 8.82 4.68 18.54
CA GLU A 86 8.87 6.15 18.54
C GLU A 86 7.59 6.77 17.99
N GLN A 87 7.11 6.28 16.85
CA GLN A 87 5.91 6.80 16.21
C GLN A 87 4.63 6.46 16.98
N VAL A 88 4.57 5.29 17.65
CA VAL A 88 3.45 4.94 18.52
C VAL A 88 3.35 5.91 19.70
N GLU A 89 4.48 6.28 20.31
CA GLU A 89 4.52 7.29 21.37
C GLU A 89 4.12 8.67 20.84
N GLN A 90 4.68 9.08 19.70
CA GLN A 90 4.41 10.38 19.09
C GLN A 90 2.93 10.56 18.73
N TYR A 91 2.29 9.53 18.16
CA TYR A 91 0.91 9.62 17.66
C TYR A 91 -0.14 9.13 18.65
N GLY A 92 0.26 8.70 19.84
CA GLY A 92 -0.68 8.30 20.89
C GLY A 92 -1.30 6.91 20.70
N GLY A 93 -0.72 6.06 19.84
CA GLY A 93 -1.14 4.67 19.75
C GLY A 93 -1.03 4.05 18.36
N LYS A 94 -1.04 2.70 18.34
CA LYS A 94 -0.88 1.89 17.12
C LYS A 94 -1.94 2.16 16.06
N GLY A 95 -3.19 2.39 16.46
CA GLY A 95 -4.29 2.63 15.53
C GLY A 95 -4.17 3.98 14.82
N GLU A 96 -3.67 5.00 15.51
CA GLU A 96 -3.39 6.30 14.91
C GLU A 96 -2.22 6.22 13.94
N LEU A 97 -1.13 5.58 14.37
CA LEU A 97 0.03 5.33 13.51
C LEU A 97 -0.38 4.59 12.22
N LEU A 98 -1.13 3.50 12.33
CA LEU A 98 -1.59 2.76 11.16
C LEU A 98 -2.42 3.63 10.21
N THR A 99 -3.31 4.45 10.75
CA THR A 99 -4.13 5.35 9.94
C THR A 99 -3.27 6.37 9.19
N ARG A 100 -2.31 7.00 9.86
CA ARG A 100 -1.39 7.98 9.24
C ARG A 100 -0.55 7.34 8.14
N GLN A 101 0.06 6.20 8.42
CA GLN A 101 0.88 5.49 7.43
C GLN A 101 0.06 5.04 6.21
N THR A 102 -1.17 4.58 6.43
CA THR A 102 -2.08 4.23 5.33
C THR A 102 -2.44 5.46 4.48
N LEU A 103 -2.79 6.58 5.11
CA LEU A 103 -3.16 7.79 4.38
C LEU A 103 -1.97 8.44 3.67
N ASP A 104 -0.78 8.39 4.23
CA ASP A 104 0.45 8.82 3.55
C ASP A 104 0.73 7.98 2.30
N LEU A 105 0.55 6.65 2.41
CA LEU A 105 0.68 5.76 1.26
C LEU A 105 -0.38 6.07 0.19
N VAL A 106 -1.63 6.25 0.60
CA VAL A 106 -2.75 6.65 -0.29
C VAL A 106 -2.42 7.97 -0.98
N ARG A 107 -1.97 8.99 -0.25
CA ARG A 107 -1.63 10.30 -0.83
C ARG A 107 -0.57 10.19 -1.92
N ARG A 108 0.49 9.41 -1.69
CA ARG A 108 1.54 9.15 -2.69
C ARG A 108 1.02 8.43 -3.93
N GLN A 109 0.02 7.57 -3.81
CA GLN A 109 -0.58 6.87 -4.94
C GLN A 109 -1.51 7.79 -5.72
N VAL A 110 -2.39 8.52 -5.03
CA VAL A 110 -3.38 9.42 -5.63
C VAL A 110 -2.71 10.56 -6.41
N SER A 111 -1.63 11.15 -5.89
CA SER A 111 -0.90 12.22 -6.58
C SER A 111 -0.33 11.85 -7.95
N MET A 112 -0.29 10.57 -8.28
CA MET A 112 0.19 10.07 -9.57
C MET A 112 -0.95 9.77 -10.57
N LEU A 113 -2.21 9.85 -10.12
CA LEU A 113 -3.41 9.47 -10.88
C LEU A 113 -4.29 10.70 -11.15
N GLU A 114 -3.66 11.84 -11.43
CA GLU A 114 -4.38 13.09 -11.70
C GLU A 114 -5.28 12.97 -12.93
N GLY A 115 -6.46 13.56 -12.82
CA GLY A 115 -7.40 13.69 -13.94
C GLY A 115 -8.46 12.60 -14.04
N GLU A 116 -8.37 11.52 -13.28
CA GLU A 116 -9.30 10.39 -13.35
C GLU A 116 -10.07 10.21 -12.02
N PRO A 117 -11.31 9.69 -12.07
CA PRO A 117 -11.99 9.25 -10.86
C PRO A 117 -11.26 8.09 -10.19
N ILE A 118 -11.08 8.17 -8.87
CA ILE A 118 -10.31 7.19 -8.11
C ILE A 118 -11.20 6.51 -7.07
N LEU A 119 -11.19 5.19 -7.02
CA LEU A 119 -11.75 4.38 -5.95
C LEU A 119 -10.64 3.73 -5.15
N ILE A 120 -10.61 4.01 -3.84
CA ILE A 120 -9.64 3.45 -2.91
C ILE A 120 -10.36 2.51 -1.96
N GLN A 121 -9.90 1.27 -1.89
CA GLN A 121 -10.40 0.26 -0.97
C GLN A 121 -9.35 -0.02 0.09
N CYS A 122 -9.71 0.17 1.36
CA CYS A 122 -8.85 -0.09 2.51
C CYS A 122 -9.52 -1.06 3.47
N ASP A 123 -8.72 -1.83 4.20
CA ASP A 123 -9.20 -2.52 5.38
C ASP A 123 -9.41 -1.54 6.54
N LYS A 124 -10.32 -1.87 7.46
CA LYS A 124 -10.52 -1.07 8.68
C LYS A 124 -9.35 -1.23 9.64
N HIS A 125 -8.95 -0.14 10.24
CA HIS A 125 -7.91 -0.11 11.26
C HIS A 125 -8.49 -0.50 12.63
N GLY A 126 -8.55 -1.79 12.90
CA GLY A 126 -9.19 -2.32 14.10
C GLY A 126 -10.67 -1.94 14.19
N GLY A 127 -11.09 -1.41 15.34
CA GLY A 127 -12.48 -0.97 15.57
C GLY A 127 -12.80 0.44 15.10
N ARG A 128 -11.91 1.14 14.40
CA ARG A 128 -12.12 2.53 13.96
C ARG A 128 -13.26 2.65 12.95
N ASN A 129 -14.17 3.58 13.19
CA ASN A 129 -15.26 3.89 12.27
C ASN A 129 -15.18 5.31 11.68
N TYR A 130 -14.43 6.20 12.32
CA TYR A 130 -14.35 7.62 12.01
C TYR A 130 -12.96 7.98 11.51
N TYR A 131 -12.84 8.31 10.22
CA TYR A 131 -11.58 8.68 9.56
C TYR A 131 -11.59 10.13 9.05
N GLY A 132 -12.72 10.84 9.16
CA GLY A 132 -12.90 12.18 8.63
C GLY A 132 -11.79 13.16 9.03
N PRO A 133 -11.47 13.33 10.33
CA PRO A 133 -10.41 14.25 10.75
C PRO A 133 -9.04 13.89 10.17
N ALA A 134 -8.67 12.60 10.16
CA ALA A 134 -7.39 12.14 9.60
C ALA A 134 -7.31 12.33 8.09
N LEU A 135 -8.42 12.09 7.37
CA LEU A 135 -8.52 12.35 5.94
C LEU A 135 -8.43 13.85 5.63
N GLN A 136 -9.09 14.71 6.42
CA GLN A 136 -9.02 16.16 6.25
C GLN A 136 -7.60 16.69 6.50
N GLU A 137 -6.86 16.09 7.45
CA GLU A 137 -5.45 16.40 7.70
C GLU A 137 -4.56 15.93 6.54
N ALA A 138 -4.83 14.73 6.00
CA ALA A 138 -4.05 14.16 4.90
C ALA A 138 -4.30 14.87 3.55
N PHE A 139 -5.50 15.42 3.33
CA PHE A 139 -5.92 16.09 2.10
C PHE A 139 -6.48 17.49 2.39
N PRO A 140 -5.67 18.41 2.93
CA PRO A 140 -6.12 19.74 3.37
C PRO A 140 -6.59 20.64 2.21
N GLU A 141 -6.16 20.32 1.00
CA GLU A 141 -6.53 21.04 -0.24
C GLU A 141 -7.98 20.78 -0.68
N TYR A 142 -8.65 19.77 -0.11
CA TYR A 142 -10.01 19.39 -0.43
C TYR A 142 -10.92 19.43 0.78
N LEU A 143 -12.21 19.68 0.56
CA LEU A 143 -13.22 19.38 1.57
C LEU A 143 -13.57 17.89 1.53
N VAL A 144 -13.29 17.18 2.59
CA VAL A 144 -13.62 15.76 2.72
C VAL A 144 -15.09 15.61 3.13
N GLU A 145 -15.89 15.05 2.24
CA GLU A 145 -17.31 14.75 2.47
C GLU A 145 -17.48 13.40 3.16
N VAL A 146 -18.14 13.35 4.29
CA VAL A 146 -18.55 12.10 4.94
C VAL A 146 -19.78 11.57 4.24
N ARG A 147 -19.70 10.39 3.64
CA ARG A 147 -20.82 9.72 2.98
C ARG A 147 -21.46 8.67 3.88
N ARG A 148 -20.64 7.97 4.66
CA ARG A 148 -21.08 6.94 5.59
C ARG A 148 -20.02 6.71 6.66
N GLU A 149 -20.47 6.51 7.90
CA GLU A 149 -19.66 6.05 9.01
C GLU A 149 -20.44 5.00 9.78
N SER A 150 -20.00 3.76 9.73
CA SER A 150 -20.66 2.63 10.39
C SER A 150 -19.66 1.55 10.75
N ARG A 151 -20.10 0.59 11.57
CA ARG A 151 -19.27 -0.58 11.92
C ARG A 151 -18.86 -1.41 10.71
N ALA A 152 -19.75 -1.54 9.72
CA ALA A 152 -19.47 -2.33 8.52
C ALA A 152 -18.53 -1.59 7.55
N GLN A 153 -18.79 -0.30 7.32
CA GLN A 153 -18.06 0.48 6.32
C GLN A 153 -18.04 1.96 6.66
N SER A 154 -16.95 2.63 6.35
CA SER A 154 -16.82 4.09 6.36
C SER A 154 -16.43 4.57 4.97
N VAL A 155 -17.14 5.57 4.43
CA VAL A 155 -17.00 6.05 3.06
C VAL A 155 -16.87 7.55 3.05
N TYR A 156 -15.86 8.05 2.35
CA TYR A 156 -15.57 9.47 2.20
C TYR A 156 -15.30 9.80 0.74
N ARG A 157 -15.54 11.07 0.37
CA ARG A 157 -15.29 11.57 -0.97
C ARG A 157 -14.68 12.94 -0.93
N TRP A 158 -13.87 13.27 -1.93
CA TRP A 158 -13.36 14.61 -2.18
C TRP A 158 -13.03 14.83 -3.65
N GLY A 159 -12.70 16.06 -4.01
CA GLY A 159 -12.39 16.46 -5.38
C GLY A 159 -13.60 16.84 -6.23
N PRO A 160 -13.36 17.41 -7.40
CA PRO A 160 -14.41 17.83 -8.33
C PRO A 160 -15.17 16.60 -8.90
N PRO A 161 -16.40 16.78 -9.38
CA PRO A 161 -17.23 15.65 -9.85
C PRO A 161 -16.56 14.75 -10.88
N GLU A 162 -15.80 15.32 -11.81
CA GLU A 162 -15.15 14.62 -12.93
C GLU A 162 -13.89 13.86 -12.49
N GLN A 163 -13.30 14.24 -11.35
CA GLN A 163 -12.05 13.68 -10.81
C GLN A 163 -12.24 13.27 -9.35
N ARG A 164 -13.42 12.76 -9.04
CA ARG A 164 -13.80 12.44 -7.66
C ARG A 164 -13.02 11.25 -7.13
N THR A 165 -12.39 11.46 -6.00
CA THR A 165 -11.80 10.37 -5.21
C THR A 165 -12.80 9.89 -4.16
N GLU A 166 -13.03 8.59 -4.11
CA GLU A 166 -13.78 7.92 -3.05
C GLU A 166 -12.88 6.93 -2.31
N ILE A 167 -12.85 7.01 -0.98
CA ILE A 167 -12.17 6.04 -0.13
C ILE A 167 -13.18 5.29 0.73
N ARG A 168 -13.00 3.97 0.79
CA ARG A 168 -13.81 3.05 1.58
C ARG A 168 -12.93 2.28 2.55
N PHE A 169 -13.29 2.32 3.82
CA PHE A 169 -12.72 1.45 4.85
C PHE A 169 -13.76 0.39 5.20
N THR A 170 -13.47 -0.86 4.87
CA THR A 170 -14.39 -1.99 5.04
C THR A 170 -13.74 -3.05 5.91
N ALA A 171 -14.48 -3.66 6.81
CA ALA A 171 -13.97 -4.82 7.55
C ALA A 171 -13.68 -5.96 6.56
N LYS A 172 -12.45 -6.48 6.56
CA LYS A 172 -11.95 -7.43 5.56
C LYS A 172 -11.99 -6.85 4.13
N GLY A 173 -11.60 -5.58 3.99
CA GLY A 173 -11.56 -4.87 2.73
C GLY A 173 -10.54 -5.42 1.72
N ASP A 174 -9.65 -6.27 2.16
CA ASP A 174 -8.65 -7.02 1.40
C ASP A 174 -9.16 -8.37 0.85
N SER A 175 -10.38 -8.79 1.25
CA SER A 175 -11.01 -9.99 0.72
C SER A 175 -11.89 -9.65 -0.49
N PHE A 176 -11.53 -10.18 -1.65
CA PHE A 176 -12.25 -10.09 -2.90
C PHE A 176 -13.10 -11.34 -3.15
#